data_500f9ada7fc49106b0f5511442e4d37d
#
_entry.id   500f9ada7fc49106b0f5511442e4d37d
#
_cell.length_a   1.000
_cell.length_b   1.000
_cell.length_c   1.000
_cell.angle_alpha   90.00
_cell.angle_beta   90.00
_cell.angle_gamma   90.00
#
_symmetry.space_group_name_H-M   'P 1'
#
loop_
_entity.id
_entity.type
_entity.pdbx_description
1 polymer ?
#
loop_
_entity_poly.entity_id
_entity_poly.type
_entity_poly.pdbx_seq_one_letter_code
_entity_poly.pdbx_strand_id
1 'polypeptide(L)'
;MRPGSRCVSFATIVLVAVSVGACAMLETRETKLQGVKTVGIISAVGDEITFAKGGLTGLDNRSQRFPIGSWGLDELIVQQITAALSGRYQVQPVTYQREAFAAAEKDSVITPVNVIRGDPFKKLVQTEVLPQGLDAYIVITKAKSTFGGGGRKLEGIGFLNYGTVMASYNQIHALYEIRVFDGKTFDVIEKMTAPPLDDAGAVRIAGPSRMLDESFAPGTGDPAQNEKLHAAITDLVARSLPPTLSVMHLADVR
;
A
#
# COMPACT_ATOMS: atom_id res chain seq x y z
N MET A 1 -25.32 -57.22 -59.08
CA MET A 1 -24.37 -56.14 -59.31
C MET A 1 -24.69 -55.01 -58.34
N ARG A 2 -23.87 -54.77 -57.31
CA ARG A 2 -23.99 -53.69 -56.35
C ARG A 2 -22.83 -52.71 -56.55
N PRO A 3 -23.07 -51.41 -56.60
CA PRO A 3 -22.01 -50.43 -56.46
C PRO A 3 -21.92 -49.97 -55.00
N GLY A 4 -20.74 -50.07 -54.44
CA GLY A 4 -20.40 -49.66 -53.09
C GLY A 4 -20.32 -48.16 -52.89
N SER A 5 -20.81 -47.80 -51.76
CA SER A 5 -20.75 -46.48 -51.16
C SER A 5 -19.30 -46.18 -50.63
N ARG A 6 -18.70 -45.09 -51.09
CA ARG A 6 -17.49 -44.49 -50.51
C ARG A 6 -17.87 -43.03 -50.13
N CYS A 7 -18.32 -42.83 -48.95
CA CYS A 7 -18.49 -41.54 -48.32
C CYS A 7 -18.24 -41.66 -46.79
N VAL A 8 -16.99 -41.79 -46.41
CA VAL A 8 -16.58 -41.52 -44.99
C VAL A 8 -15.15 -40.98 -45.07
N SER A 9 -14.92 -39.85 -44.49
CA SER A 9 -13.61 -39.25 -44.09
C SER A 9 -13.38 -37.85 -44.63
N PHE A 10 -14.21 -36.88 -44.21
CA PHE A 10 -13.83 -35.45 -44.30
C PHE A 10 -14.24 -34.63 -43.05
N ALA A 11 -14.73 -35.28 -41.98
CA ALA A 11 -15.24 -34.59 -40.79
C ALA A 11 -14.28 -34.55 -39.61
N THR A 12 -13.07 -35.15 -39.71
CA THR A 12 -12.21 -35.34 -38.52
C THR A 12 -11.00 -34.41 -38.45
N ILE A 13 -10.78 -33.53 -39.45
CA ILE A 13 -9.56 -32.65 -39.47
C ILE A 13 -9.82 -31.22 -38.98
N VAL A 14 -11.07 -30.81 -38.79
CA VAL A 14 -11.36 -29.41 -38.36
C VAL A 14 -11.38 -29.20 -36.85
N LEU A 15 -11.38 -30.27 -36.06
CA LEU A 15 -11.52 -30.13 -34.58
C LEU A 15 -10.19 -30.04 -33.80
N VAL A 16 -9.04 -30.13 -34.44
CA VAL A 16 -7.71 -30.06 -33.75
C VAL A 16 -7.05 -28.68 -33.86
N ALA A 17 -7.55 -27.79 -34.71
CA ALA A 17 -6.93 -26.47 -34.91
C ALA A 17 -7.43 -25.34 -33.99
N VAL A 18 -8.42 -25.61 -33.10
CA VAL A 18 -8.97 -24.58 -32.18
C VAL A 18 -8.41 -24.63 -30.78
N SER A 19 -7.64 -25.68 -30.43
CA SER A 19 -7.12 -25.85 -29.07
C SER A 19 -5.71 -25.26 -28.81
N VAL A 20 -5.09 -24.59 -29.79
CA VAL A 20 -3.74 -23.99 -29.64
C VAL A 20 -3.77 -22.49 -29.41
N GLY A 21 -4.93 -21.85 -29.43
CA GLY A 21 -5.08 -20.38 -29.30
C GLY A 21 -5.38 -19.86 -27.90
N ALA A 22 -5.51 -20.69 -26.86
CA ALA A 22 -5.99 -20.27 -25.54
C ALA A 22 -4.94 -20.36 -24.40
N CYS A 23 -3.67 -20.48 -24.73
CA CYS A 23 -2.59 -20.13 -23.80
C CYS A 23 -2.17 -18.69 -24.04
N ALA A 24 -3.09 -17.73 -23.91
CA ALA A 24 -2.71 -16.41 -23.44
C ALA A 24 -2.13 -16.66 -22.04
N MET A 25 -0.80 -16.74 -21.95
CA MET A 25 -0.09 -16.85 -20.68
C MET A 25 -0.58 -15.70 -19.81
N LEU A 26 -1.34 -16.02 -18.77
CA LEU A 26 -1.51 -15.13 -17.64
C LEU A 26 -0.09 -14.95 -17.11
N GLU A 27 0.58 -13.88 -17.54
CA GLU A 27 1.88 -13.52 -17.02
C GLU A 27 1.76 -13.45 -15.51
N THR A 28 2.41 -14.40 -14.84
CA THR A 28 2.42 -14.40 -13.39
C THR A 28 3.15 -13.15 -12.93
N ARG A 29 2.79 -12.65 -11.76
CA ARG A 29 3.48 -11.55 -11.07
C ARG A 29 5.01 -11.72 -11.11
N GLU A 30 5.49 -12.91 -10.83
CA GLU A 30 6.92 -13.24 -10.83
C GLU A 30 7.56 -13.02 -12.20
N THR A 31 6.87 -13.40 -13.27
CA THR A 31 7.34 -13.18 -14.65
C THR A 31 7.46 -11.67 -14.95
N LYS A 32 6.52 -10.86 -14.51
CA LYS A 32 6.56 -9.40 -14.72
C LYS A 32 7.70 -8.75 -13.96
N LEU A 33 7.99 -9.20 -12.73
CA LEU A 33 9.09 -8.68 -11.91
C LEU A 33 10.48 -9.15 -12.38
N GLN A 34 10.58 -10.30 -13.05
CA GLN A 34 11.87 -10.80 -13.56
C GLN A 34 12.51 -9.89 -14.62
N GLY A 35 11.71 -9.15 -15.39
CA GLY A 35 12.20 -8.21 -16.41
C GLY A 35 12.59 -6.83 -15.86
N VAL A 36 12.25 -6.52 -14.61
CA VAL A 36 12.49 -5.22 -13.99
C VAL A 36 13.96 -5.10 -13.57
N LYS A 37 14.64 -4.06 -14.02
CA LYS A 37 16.02 -3.72 -13.66
C LYS A 37 16.09 -2.38 -12.92
N THR A 38 15.34 -1.39 -13.42
CA THR A 38 15.34 -0.03 -12.89
C THR A 38 14.02 0.26 -12.19
N VAL A 39 14.08 0.82 -10.99
CA VAL A 39 12.91 1.12 -10.16
C VAL A 39 12.96 2.56 -9.64
N GLY A 40 11.81 3.22 -9.68
CA GLY A 40 11.59 4.50 -9.00
C GLY A 40 10.71 4.31 -7.78
N ILE A 41 10.94 5.11 -6.73
CA ILE A 41 10.16 5.04 -5.49
C ILE A 41 9.47 6.38 -5.26
N ILE A 42 8.16 6.32 -4.98
CA ILE A 42 7.29 7.45 -4.68
C ILE A 42 6.65 7.19 -3.32
N SER A 43 6.75 8.15 -2.39
CA SER A 43 6.09 8.08 -1.08
C SER A 43 5.26 9.32 -0.81
N ALA A 44 4.03 9.13 -0.36
CA ALA A 44 3.09 10.19 0.01
C ALA A 44 2.24 9.76 1.23
N VAL A 45 2.93 9.43 2.32
CA VAL A 45 2.32 8.96 3.58
C VAL A 45 2.46 9.98 4.69
N GLY A 46 3.57 10.73 4.68
CA GLY A 46 4.06 11.54 5.80
C GLY A 46 3.63 13.00 5.80
N ASP A 47 2.53 13.37 5.14
CA ASP A 47 2.04 14.76 5.09
C ASP A 47 1.33 15.22 6.38
N GLU A 48 0.56 14.32 7.01
CA GLU A 48 -0.25 14.62 8.19
C GLU A 48 -0.34 13.43 9.16
N ILE A 49 -0.54 13.73 10.44
CA ILE A 49 -0.88 12.76 11.48
C ILE A 49 -2.31 13.00 11.96
N THR A 50 -3.07 11.93 12.15
CA THR A 50 -4.43 11.98 12.68
C THR A 50 -4.44 11.62 14.16
N PHE A 51 -4.91 12.54 15.00
CA PHE A 51 -5.22 12.27 16.40
C PHE A 51 -6.68 11.87 16.52
N ALA A 52 -6.93 10.64 16.89
CA ALA A 52 -8.29 10.14 17.10
C ALA A 52 -8.49 9.83 18.60
N LYS A 53 -9.55 10.37 19.17
CA LYS A 53 -10.03 9.99 20.50
C LYS A 53 -11.28 9.16 20.32
N GLY A 54 -11.28 7.97 20.93
CA GLY A 54 -12.44 7.08 20.97
C GLY A 54 -12.95 6.92 22.41
N GLY A 55 -14.22 7.23 22.65
CA GLY A 55 -14.90 6.96 23.92
C GLY A 55 -15.89 5.82 23.80
N LEU A 56 -16.52 5.45 24.92
CA LEU A 56 -17.57 4.43 25.01
C LEU A 56 -18.82 4.81 24.21
N THR A 57 -19.10 6.12 24.12
CA THR A 57 -20.23 6.65 23.37
C THR A 57 -19.72 7.31 22.09
N GLY A 58 -20.46 7.18 20.99
CA GLY A 58 -20.10 7.82 19.72
C GLY A 58 -19.98 9.35 19.80
N LEU A 59 -20.54 9.97 20.85
CA LEU A 59 -20.52 11.40 21.07
C LEU A 59 -19.14 11.94 21.50
N ASP A 60 -18.28 11.09 22.06
CA ASP A 60 -16.93 11.46 22.50
C ASP A 60 -15.86 11.30 21.41
N ASN A 61 -16.28 10.92 20.21
CA ASN A 61 -15.36 10.70 19.09
C ASN A 61 -14.91 12.04 18.50
N ARG A 62 -13.63 12.30 18.61
CA ARG A 62 -12.98 13.47 18.01
C ARG A 62 -11.81 13.01 17.14
N SER A 63 -11.63 13.65 16.01
CA SER A 63 -10.48 13.46 15.14
C SER A 63 -9.96 14.80 14.69
N GLN A 64 -8.64 15.00 14.83
CA GLN A 64 -7.94 16.20 14.38
C GLN A 64 -6.74 15.78 13.56
N ARG A 65 -6.40 16.57 12.55
CA ARG A 65 -5.23 16.34 11.69
C ARG A 65 -4.23 17.47 11.86
N PHE A 66 -2.96 17.09 11.88
CA PHE A 66 -1.84 18.02 12.06
C PHE A 66 -0.80 17.74 10.98
N PRO A 67 -0.26 18.77 10.32
CA PRO A 67 0.81 18.58 9.34
C PRO A 67 2.10 18.11 10.01
N ILE A 68 2.73 17.08 9.45
CA ILE A 68 3.99 16.50 9.92
C ILE A 68 5.05 16.39 8.81
N GLY A 69 4.91 17.13 7.73
CA GLY A 69 5.88 17.11 6.63
C GLY A 69 7.33 17.35 7.08
N SER A 70 7.52 18.10 8.19
CA SER A 70 8.85 18.31 8.79
C SER A 70 9.49 17.06 9.41
N TRP A 71 8.75 15.97 9.59
CA TRP A 71 9.29 14.73 10.14
C TRP A 71 10.11 13.92 9.13
N GLY A 72 10.04 14.24 7.84
CA GLY A 72 10.81 13.54 6.80
C GLY A 72 10.45 12.07 6.65
N LEU A 73 9.22 11.66 6.98
CA LEU A 73 8.83 10.25 6.92
C LEU A 73 8.83 9.68 5.50
N ASP A 74 8.48 10.48 4.51
CA ASP A 74 8.51 10.03 3.11
C ASP A 74 9.93 9.82 2.62
N GLU A 75 10.86 10.69 3.01
CA GLU A 75 12.29 10.56 2.74
C GLU A 75 12.86 9.31 3.40
N LEU A 76 12.49 9.05 4.66
CA LEU A 76 12.86 7.83 5.39
C LEU A 76 12.36 6.57 4.66
N ILE A 77 11.10 6.54 4.25
CA ILE A 77 10.50 5.42 3.52
C ILE A 77 11.27 5.16 2.22
N VAL A 78 11.49 6.22 1.41
CA VAL A 78 12.25 6.11 0.16
C VAL A 78 13.66 5.58 0.43
N GLN A 79 14.37 6.11 1.44
CA GLN A 79 15.71 5.66 1.80
C GLN A 79 15.74 4.19 2.22
N GLN A 80 14.81 3.75 3.06
CA GLN A 80 14.78 2.37 3.54
C GLN A 80 14.43 1.37 2.43
N ILE A 81 13.44 1.70 1.59
CA ILE A 81 13.09 0.86 0.45
C ILE A 81 14.26 0.81 -0.54
N THR A 82 14.92 1.94 -0.80
CA THR A 82 16.13 1.97 -1.65
C THR A 82 17.20 1.03 -1.11
N ALA A 83 17.49 1.09 0.18
CA ALA A 83 18.47 0.21 0.81
C ALA A 83 18.10 -1.27 0.71
N ALA A 84 16.82 -1.60 0.91
CA ALA A 84 16.31 -2.96 0.83
C ALA A 84 16.36 -3.54 -0.60
N LEU A 85 16.17 -2.69 -1.61
CA LEU A 85 16.07 -3.10 -3.01
C LEU A 85 17.40 -3.06 -3.76
N SER A 86 18.43 -2.36 -3.25
CA SER A 86 19.71 -2.09 -3.94
C SER A 86 20.49 -3.35 -4.33
N GLY A 87 20.23 -4.49 -3.68
CA GLY A 87 20.85 -5.78 -4.03
C GLY A 87 20.23 -6.46 -5.26
N ARG A 88 19.04 -6.04 -5.67
CA ARG A 88 18.27 -6.68 -6.75
C ARG A 88 17.94 -5.73 -7.89
N TYR A 89 17.70 -4.46 -7.60
CA TYR A 89 17.27 -3.46 -8.56
C TYR A 89 18.20 -2.23 -8.53
N GLN A 90 18.32 -1.56 -9.66
CA GLN A 90 18.91 -0.24 -9.74
C GLN A 90 17.85 0.80 -9.39
N VAL A 91 17.86 1.29 -8.15
CA VAL A 91 16.93 2.34 -7.72
C VAL A 91 17.40 3.69 -8.24
N GLN A 92 16.49 4.40 -8.91
CA GLN A 92 16.74 5.74 -9.43
C GLN A 92 15.84 6.78 -8.74
N PRO A 93 16.33 7.99 -8.51
CA PRO A 93 15.50 9.07 -7.97
C PRO A 93 14.38 9.42 -8.94
N VAL A 94 13.20 9.70 -8.39
CA VAL A 94 12.01 10.07 -9.15
C VAL A 94 11.59 11.48 -8.75
N THR A 95 11.31 12.32 -9.74
CA THR A 95 10.70 13.63 -9.53
C THR A 95 9.17 13.48 -9.63
N TYR A 96 8.45 13.90 -8.61
CA TYR A 96 6.99 13.83 -8.55
C TYR A 96 6.42 14.90 -7.59
N GLN A 97 5.12 15.20 -7.75
CA GLN A 97 4.40 16.10 -6.85
C GLN A 97 3.73 15.29 -5.74
N ARG A 98 4.29 15.31 -4.54
CA ARG A 98 3.79 14.54 -3.38
C ARG A 98 2.33 14.87 -3.05
N GLU A 99 1.97 16.14 -3.11
CA GLU A 99 0.62 16.63 -2.82
C GLU A 99 -0.43 16.05 -3.76
N ALA A 100 -0.06 15.77 -5.02
CA ALA A 100 -0.97 15.14 -5.98
C ALA A 100 -1.34 13.72 -5.55
N PHE A 101 -0.38 12.94 -5.04
CA PHE A 101 -0.61 11.60 -4.52
C PHE A 101 -1.42 11.62 -3.23
N ALA A 102 -1.13 12.53 -2.31
CA ALA A 102 -1.88 12.71 -1.06
C ALA A 102 -3.34 13.17 -1.32
N ALA A 103 -3.57 13.99 -2.34
CA ALA A 103 -4.91 14.41 -2.75
C ALA A 103 -5.71 13.27 -3.39
N ALA A 104 -5.08 12.48 -4.30
CA ALA A 104 -5.73 11.36 -4.98
C ALA A 104 -6.20 10.27 -3.98
N GLU A 105 -5.52 10.10 -2.86
CA GLU A 105 -5.94 9.19 -1.78
C GLU A 105 -7.29 9.59 -1.19
N LYS A 106 -7.53 10.88 -0.99
CA LYS A 106 -8.78 11.41 -0.40
C LYS A 106 -9.99 11.12 -1.29
N ASP A 107 -9.77 11.12 -2.60
CA ASP A 107 -10.82 10.89 -3.61
C ASP A 107 -11.03 9.40 -3.94
N SER A 108 -10.15 8.52 -3.48
CA SER A 108 -10.21 7.08 -3.73
C SER A 108 -11.28 6.38 -2.88
N VAL A 109 -12.55 6.69 -3.13
CA VAL A 109 -13.65 5.90 -2.58
C VAL A 109 -13.75 4.61 -3.39
N ILE A 110 -13.57 3.46 -2.72
CA ILE A 110 -13.79 2.14 -3.34
C ILE A 110 -15.27 2.00 -3.64
N THR A 111 -15.66 2.31 -4.87
CA THR A 111 -16.99 1.98 -5.37
C THR A 111 -16.88 0.77 -6.31
N PRO A 112 -17.94 -0.06 -6.47
CA PRO A 112 -17.95 -1.16 -7.44
C PRO A 112 -17.58 -0.71 -8.87
N VAL A 113 -17.85 0.53 -9.23
CA VAL A 113 -17.51 1.13 -10.53
C VAL A 113 -16.00 1.32 -10.69
N ASN A 114 -15.25 1.58 -9.61
CA ASN A 114 -13.80 1.80 -9.65
C ASN A 114 -13.02 0.48 -9.83
N VAL A 115 -13.61 -0.66 -9.45
CA VAL A 115 -13.01 -1.99 -9.70
C VAL A 115 -12.89 -2.26 -11.21
N ILE A 116 -13.85 -1.76 -12.02
CA ILE A 116 -13.83 -1.92 -13.49
C ILE A 116 -12.87 -0.93 -14.16
N ARG A 117 -12.57 0.21 -13.53
CA ARG A 117 -11.73 1.28 -14.10
C ARG A 117 -10.23 1.13 -13.88
N GLY A 118 -9.81 0.09 -13.15
CA GLY A 118 -8.43 -0.13 -12.76
C GLY A 118 -8.01 0.66 -11.51
N ASP A 119 -6.73 0.61 -11.17
CA ASP A 119 -6.21 1.29 -9.98
C ASP A 119 -6.33 2.81 -10.13
N PRO A 120 -6.87 3.52 -9.11
CA PRO A 120 -7.10 4.97 -9.18
C PRO A 120 -5.81 5.78 -9.36
N PHE A 121 -4.66 5.23 -8.95
CA PHE A 121 -3.37 5.89 -9.10
C PHE A 121 -2.72 5.70 -10.47
N LYS A 122 -3.22 4.78 -11.33
CA LYS A 122 -2.62 4.50 -12.63
C LYS A 122 -2.39 5.77 -13.46
N LYS A 123 -3.43 6.58 -13.62
CA LYS A 123 -3.35 7.82 -14.42
C LYS A 123 -2.43 8.84 -13.79
N LEU A 124 -2.46 8.98 -12.47
CA LEU A 124 -1.60 9.90 -11.73
C LEU A 124 -0.14 9.52 -11.89
N VAL A 125 0.20 8.25 -11.62
CA VAL A 125 1.57 7.74 -11.78
C VAL A 125 2.05 7.98 -13.21
N GLN A 126 1.24 7.63 -14.21
CA GLN A 126 1.57 7.86 -15.61
C GLN A 126 1.88 9.34 -15.88
N THR A 127 1.05 10.26 -15.41
CA THR A 127 1.24 11.70 -15.64
C THR A 127 2.51 12.22 -14.98
N GLU A 128 2.80 11.81 -13.74
CA GLU A 128 3.92 12.32 -12.96
C GLU A 128 5.27 11.74 -13.41
N VAL A 129 5.31 10.47 -13.88
CA VAL A 129 6.59 9.79 -14.07
C VAL A 129 6.87 9.35 -15.53
N LEU A 130 5.93 9.48 -16.46
CA LEU A 130 6.11 9.04 -17.85
C LEU A 130 7.44 9.48 -18.49
N PRO A 131 7.90 10.74 -18.27
CA PRO A 131 9.17 11.19 -18.88
C PRO A 131 10.42 10.48 -18.35
N GLN A 132 10.32 9.72 -17.26
CA GLN A 132 11.49 9.17 -16.58
C GLN A 132 11.88 7.77 -17.07
N GLY A 133 10.96 7.02 -17.69
CA GLY A 133 11.23 5.80 -18.47
C GLY A 133 11.84 4.63 -17.69
N LEU A 134 11.51 4.45 -16.41
CA LEU A 134 11.97 3.30 -15.61
C LEU A 134 11.14 2.05 -15.88
N ASP A 135 11.67 0.86 -15.53
CA ASP A 135 10.99 -0.41 -15.74
C ASP A 135 9.80 -0.61 -14.79
N ALA A 136 9.89 -0.08 -13.58
CA ALA A 136 8.79 -0.10 -12.61
C ALA A 136 8.81 1.09 -11.66
N TYR A 137 7.65 1.37 -11.06
CA TYR A 137 7.49 2.39 -10.02
C TYR A 137 6.83 1.78 -8.79
N ILE A 138 7.45 1.98 -7.63
CA ILE A 138 6.94 1.56 -6.33
C ILE A 138 6.32 2.78 -5.68
N VAL A 139 5.02 2.73 -5.45
CA VAL A 139 4.22 3.85 -4.95
C VAL A 139 3.65 3.50 -3.60
N ILE A 140 4.00 4.29 -2.58
CA ILE A 140 3.57 4.13 -1.21
C ILE A 140 2.60 5.26 -0.88
N THR A 141 1.36 4.90 -0.54
CA THR A 141 0.32 5.84 -0.16
C THR A 141 -0.35 5.42 1.14
N LYS A 142 -1.13 6.31 1.73
CA LYS A 142 -1.92 6.00 2.92
C LYS A 142 -2.89 4.86 2.63
N ALA A 143 -3.13 4.03 3.63
CA ALA A 143 -4.18 3.02 3.61
C ALA A 143 -5.23 3.35 4.66
N LYS A 144 -6.40 2.72 4.53
CA LYS A 144 -7.53 2.87 5.44
C LYS A 144 -7.78 1.57 6.18
N SER A 145 -8.14 1.68 7.44
CA SER A 145 -8.55 0.55 8.27
C SER A 145 -9.78 0.92 9.08
N THR A 146 -10.44 -0.07 9.64
CA THR A 146 -11.53 0.13 10.60
C THR A 146 -11.07 -0.31 11.97
N PHE A 147 -11.59 0.35 13.00
CA PHE A 147 -11.25 0.11 14.39
C PHE A 147 -12.52 -0.05 15.23
N GLY A 148 -12.49 -1.04 16.11
CA GLY A 148 -13.58 -1.33 17.05
C GLY A 148 -14.91 -1.73 16.42
N GLY A 149 -15.89 -2.12 17.24
CA GLY A 149 -17.21 -2.58 16.79
C GLY A 149 -18.08 -1.52 16.09
N GLY A 150 -17.69 -0.24 16.15
CA GLY A 150 -18.41 0.88 15.52
C GLY A 150 -17.91 1.24 14.12
N GLY A 151 -17.00 0.47 13.52
CA GLY A 151 -16.52 0.70 12.17
C GLY A 151 -15.82 2.05 11.97
N ARG A 152 -15.14 2.56 13.00
CA ARG A 152 -14.39 3.82 12.92
C ARG A 152 -13.28 3.72 11.90
N LYS A 153 -13.19 4.72 11.04
CA LYS A 153 -12.16 4.76 10.00
C LYS A 153 -10.88 5.37 10.56
N LEU A 154 -9.77 4.66 10.37
CA LEU A 154 -8.40 5.14 10.56
C LEU A 154 -7.73 5.22 9.20
N GLU A 155 -6.82 6.19 9.03
CA GLU A 155 -6.14 6.44 7.77
C GLU A 155 -4.71 6.93 8.03
N GLY A 156 -3.76 6.44 7.24
CA GLY A 156 -2.38 6.92 7.24
C GLY A 156 -1.68 6.83 8.60
N ILE A 157 -0.94 7.87 8.93
CA ILE A 157 -0.23 8.00 10.21
C ILE A 157 -1.20 8.51 11.28
N GLY A 158 -1.20 7.89 12.45
CA GLY A 158 -2.11 8.33 13.50
C GLY A 158 -1.74 7.92 14.91
N PHE A 159 -2.33 8.66 15.83
CA PHE A 159 -2.38 8.39 17.25
C PHE A 159 -3.83 8.21 17.67
N LEU A 160 -4.11 7.09 18.30
CA LEU A 160 -5.42 6.72 18.81
C LEU A 160 -5.37 6.67 20.34
N ASN A 161 -6.15 7.53 20.99
CA ASN A 161 -6.48 7.38 22.39
C ASN A 161 -7.87 6.75 22.51
N TYR A 162 -7.93 5.57 23.07
CA TYR A 162 -9.17 4.83 23.24
C TYR A 162 -9.42 4.54 24.72
N GLY A 163 -10.55 5.02 25.24
CA GLY A 163 -10.97 4.81 26.62
C GLY A 163 -12.08 3.77 26.72
N THR A 164 -11.96 2.88 27.70
CA THR A 164 -13.03 2.04 28.23
C THR A 164 -13.40 2.52 29.65
N VAL A 165 -14.42 1.93 30.26
CA VAL A 165 -14.77 2.24 31.66
C VAL A 165 -13.61 1.94 32.63
N MET A 166 -12.74 0.98 32.27
CA MET A 166 -11.71 0.45 33.16
C MET A 166 -10.29 0.85 32.76
N ALA A 167 -10.04 1.24 31.51
CA ALA A 167 -8.69 1.53 31.04
C ALA A 167 -8.69 2.51 29.87
N SER A 168 -7.60 3.26 29.73
CA SER A 168 -7.29 4.08 28.58
C SER A 168 -6.08 3.49 27.85
N TYR A 169 -6.17 3.39 26.54
CA TYR A 169 -5.11 2.85 25.70
C TYR A 169 -4.62 3.92 24.74
N ASN A 170 -3.31 4.05 24.65
CA ASN A 170 -2.65 4.90 23.67
C ASN A 170 -2.01 4.00 22.61
N GLN A 171 -2.35 4.19 21.37
CA GLN A 171 -1.86 3.38 20.26
C GLN A 171 -1.48 4.27 19.07
N ILE A 172 -0.34 4.01 18.48
CA ILE A 172 0.04 4.61 17.19
C ILE A 172 -0.18 3.63 16.06
N HIS A 173 -0.42 4.16 14.88
CA HIS A 173 -0.53 3.38 13.65
C HIS A 173 0.13 4.07 12.47
N ALA A 174 0.62 3.26 11.54
CA ALA A 174 1.15 3.69 10.26
C ALA A 174 0.50 2.85 9.15
N LEU A 175 -0.65 3.29 8.67
CA LEU A 175 -1.42 2.57 7.67
C LEU A 175 -0.99 3.03 6.28
N TYR A 176 -0.34 2.14 5.53
CA TYR A 176 0.09 2.42 4.17
C TYR A 176 -0.11 1.21 3.27
N GLU A 177 -0.15 1.49 1.99
CA GLU A 177 -0.25 0.49 0.93
C GLU A 177 0.88 0.71 -0.07
N ILE A 178 1.51 -0.38 -0.48
CA ILE A 178 2.54 -0.38 -1.52
C ILE A 178 1.95 -0.93 -2.80
N ARG A 179 2.11 -0.20 -3.90
CA ARG A 179 1.78 -0.63 -5.26
C ARG A 179 3.04 -0.66 -6.12
N VAL A 180 3.18 -1.68 -6.92
CA VAL A 180 4.22 -1.77 -7.95
C VAL A 180 3.53 -1.61 -9.31
N PHE A 181 3.88 -0.57 -10.03
CA PHE A 181 3.39 -0.30 -11.37
C PHE A 181 4.42 -0.72 -12.41
N ASP A 182 3.97 -1.36 -13.48
CA ASP A 182 4.77 -1.56 -14.67
C ASP A 182 5.11 -0.21 -15.32
N GLY A 183 6.36 0.02 -15.64
CA GLY A 183 6.83 1.32 -16.14
C GLY A 183 6.41 1.65 -17.57
N LYS A 184 5.89 0.66 -18.34
CA LYS A 184 5.43 0.84 -19.73
C LYS A 184 3.92 0.96 -19.83
N THR A 185 3.20 0.03 -19.16
CA THR A 185 1.74 -0.05 -19.25
C THR A 185 1.06 0.71 -18.11
N PHE A 186 1.78 0.99 -17.03
CA PHE A 186 1.27 1.55 -15.77
C PHE A 186 0.18 0.71 -15.13
N ASP A 187 0.13 -0.59 -15.47
CA ASP A 187 -0.73 -1.53 -14.77
C ASP A 187 -0.08 -1.94 -13.45
N VAL A 188 -0.92 -2.22 -12.45
CA VAL A 188 -0.44 -2.71 -11.17
C VAL A 188 0.04 -4.15 -11.33
N ILE A 189 1.33 -4.38 -11.06
CA ILE A 189 1.93 -5.70 -11.01
C ILE A 189 1.60 -6.36 -9.67
N GLU A 190 1.73 -5.58 -8.59
CA GLU A 190 1.58 -6.00 -7.21
C GLU A 190 0.98 -4.90 -6.36
N LYS A 191 0.18 -5.29 -5.36
CA LYS A 191 -0.43 -4.36 -4.43
C LYS A 191 -0.60 -5.02 -3.07
N MET A 192 -0.15 -4.35 -2.01
CA MET A 192 -0.28 -4.85 -0.65
C MET A 192 -0.44 -3.73 0.37
N THR A 193 -1.43 -3.86 1.23
CA THR A 193 -1.50 -3.08 2.47
C THR A 193 -0.52 -3.69 3.48
N ALA A 194 0.27 -2.84 4.14
CA ALA A 194 1.22 -3.30 5.14
C ALA A 194 0.53 -4.12 6.24
N PRO A 195 1.02 -5.33 6.55
CA PRO A 195 0.41 -6.20 7.56
C PRO A 195 0.62 -5.64 8.98
N PRO A 196 -0.22 -6.05 9.95
CA PRO A 196 0.04 -5.80 11.37
C PRO A 196 1.40 -6.37 11.79
N LEU A 197 2.05 -5.71 12.75
CA LEU A 197 3.21 -6.27 13.43
C LEU A 197 2.75 -7.18 14.59
N ASP A 198 3.61 -8.10 15.03
CA ASP A 198 3.30 -9.07 16.08
C ASP A 198 3.01 -8.39 17.44
N ASP A 199 3.55 -7.19 17.67
CA ASP A 199 3.36 -6.39 18.89
C ASP A 199 2.21 -5.38 18.81
N ALA A 200 1.25 -5.58 17.93
CA ALA A 200 0.18 -4.61 17.60
C ALA A 200 -0.78 -4.29 18.79
N GLY A 201 -0.71 -5.03 19.90
CA GLY A 201 -1.48 -4.74 21.11
C GLY A 201 -2.91 -5.28 21.14
N ALA A 202 -3.65 -4.96 22.20
CA ALA A 202 -4.99 -5.49 22.46
C ALA A 202 -6.05 -5.00 21.48
N VAL A 203 -5.82 -3.85 20.85
CA VAL A 203 -6.74 -3.27 19.88
C VAL A 203 -6.25 -3.58 18.47
N ARG A 204 -6.99 -4.43 17.76
CA ARG A 204 -6.62 -4.83 16.40
C ARG A 204 -6.90 -3.73 15.39
N ILE A 205 -5.85 -3.25 14.77
CA ILE A 205 -5.86 -2.39 13.59
C ILE A 205 -5.31 -3.22 12.43
N ALA A 206 -5.96 -3.17 11.27
CA ALA A 206 -5.49 -3.89 10.10
C ALA A 206 -4.32 -3.13 9.43
N GLY A 207 -3.15 -3.19 10.05
CA GLY A 207 -1.92 -2.54 9.59
C GLY A 207 -0.93 -2.34 10.72
N PRO A 208 0.26 -1.83 10.43
CA PRO A 208 1.28 -1.57 11.44
C PRO A 208 0.77 -0.67 12.55
N SER A 209 0.85 -1.14 13.77
CA SER A 209 0.40 -0.40 14.95
C SER A 209 1.14 -0.89 16.18
N ARG A 210 1.24 -0.04 17.22
CA ARG A 210 1.90 -0.36 18.47
C ARG A 210 1.23 0.38 19.63
N MET A 211 1.07 -0.33 20.74
CA MET A 211 0.68 0.29 22.01
C MET A 211 1.82 1.18 22.52
N LEU A 212 1.46 2.32 23.04
CA LEU A 212 2.36 3.16 23.82
C LEU A 212 2.09 2.99 25.31
N ASP A 213 3.07 3.32 26.11
CA ASP A 213 2.92 3.32 27.55
C ASP A 213 1.72 4.18 27.98
N GLU A 214 1.00 3.76 29.01
CA GLU A 214 -0.20 4.45 29.52
C GLU A 214 0.12 5.89 29.98
N SER A 215 1.35 6.13 30.42
CA SER A 215 1.83 7.46 30.81
C SER A 215 2.10 8.38 29.61
N PHE A 216 2.08 7.84 28.38
CA PHE A 216 2.25 8.65 27.18
C PHE A 216 1.02 9.53 26.94
N ALA A 217 1.12 10.77 27.34
CA ALA A 217 0.15 11.81 26.98
C ALA A 217 0.79 12.67 25.90
N PRO A 218 0.25 12.67 24.65
CA PRO A 218 0.65 13.67 23.70
C PRO A 218 0.31 15.03 24.35
N GLY A 219 1.31 15.88 24.50
CA GLY A 219 1.14 17.19 25.15
C GLY A 219 0.01 18.01 24.51
N THR A 220 -0.40 19.07 25.17
CA THR A 220 -1.43 20.02 24.66
C THR A 220 -0.90 20.91 23.53
N GLY A 221 0.40 20.79 23.17
CA GLY A 221 1.05 21.57 22.11
C GLY A 221 0.86 20.97 20.71
N ASP A 222 1.55 21.58 19.75
CA ASP A 222 1.57 21.08 18.37
C ASP A 222 2.19 19.67 18.30
N PRO A 223 1.44 18.64 17.87
CA PRO A 223 1.96 17.28 17.76
C PRO A 223 3.19 17.15 16.87
N ALA A 224 3.35 18.03 15.88
CA ALA A 224 4.51 18.02 15.00
C ALA A 224 5.82 18.30 15.74
N GLN A 225 5.77 18.93 16.91
CA GLN A 225 6.91 19.22 17.76
C GLN A 225 7.15 18.18 18.86
N ASN A 226 6.34 17.11 18.90
CA ASN A 226 6.47 16.06 19.90
C ASN A 226 7.53 15.03 19.45
N GLU A 227 8.76 15.19 19.92
CA GLU A 227 9.89 14.32 19.56
C GLU A 227 9.67 12.85 19.93
N LYS A 228 8.98 12.57 21.06
CA LYS A 228 8.70 11.18 21.47
C LYS A 228 7.72 10.50 20.51
N LEU A 229 6.71 11.24 20.08
CA LEU A 229 5.74 10.75 19.09
C LEU A 229 6.39 10.56 17.74
N HIS A 230 7.18 11.53 17.29
CA HIS A 230 7.96 11.44 16.05
C HIS A 230 8.86 10.20 16.06
N ALA A 231 9.66 10.00 17.11
CA ALA A 231 10.52 8.83 17.24
C ALA A 231 9.72 7.51 17.23
N ALA A 232 8.58 7.46 17.91
CA ALA A 232 7.74 6.27 17.98
C ALA A 232 7.11 5.91 16.62
N ILE A 233 6.65 6.91 15.85
CA ILE A 233 6.10 6.71 14.48
C ILE A 233 7.21 6.31 13.52
N THR A 234 8.37 6.98 13.58
CA THR A 234 9.55 6.67 12.75
C THR A 234 9.99 5.22 12.95
N ASP A 235 10.09 4.76 14.20
CA ASP A 235 10.42 3.37 14.52
C ASP A 235 9.35 2.39 14.00
N LEU A 236 8.06 2.71 14.16
CA LEU A 236 6.97 1.88 13.66
C LEU A 236 7.02 1.70 12.14
N VAL A 237 7.22 2.79 11.40
CA VAL A 237 7.38 2.76 9.93
C VAL A 237 8.61 1.94 9.57
N ALA A 238 9.77 2.22 10.19
CA ALA A 238 11.02 1.54 9.92
C ALA A 238 10.93 0.01 10.12
N ARG A 239 10.26 -0.43 11.18
CA ARG A 239 10.07 -1.86 11.48
C ARG A 239 9.07 -2.56 10.57
N SER A 240 8.10 -1.84 10.04
CA SER A 240 7.03 -2.42 9.21
C SER A 240 7.42 -2.61 7.75
N LEU A 241 8.36 -1.82 7.23
CA LEU A 241 8.76 -1.88 5.82
C LEU A 241 9.43 -3.20 5.42
N PRO A 242 10.45 -3.72 6.12
CA PRO A 242 11.14 -4.95 5.72
C PRO A 242 10.20 -6.16 5.59
N PRO A 243 9.35 -6.50 6.58
CA PRO A 243 8.45 -7.63 6.45
C PRO A 243 7.42 -7.41 5.33
N THR A 244 6.94 -6.17 5.11
CA THR A 244 6.03 -5.88 4.00
C THR A 244 6.69 -6.12 2.64
N LEU A 245 7.91 -5.64 2.43
CA LEU A 245 8.66 -5.85 1.19
C LEU A 245 8.99 -7.33 0.96
N SER A 246 9.27 -8.07 2.03
CA SER A 246 9.54 -9.51 1.96
C SER A 246 8.30 -10.30 1.52
N VAL A 247 7.13 -10.05 2.11
CA VAL A 247 5.87 -10.70 1.71
C VAL A 247 5.53 -10.36 0.26
N MET A 248 5.89 -9.17 -0.21
CA MET A 248 5.78 -8.78 -1.61
C MET A 248 6.89 -9.39 -2.50
N HIS A 249 7.81 -10.18 -1.97
CA HIS A 249 8.98 -10.71 -2.68
C HIS A 249 9.79 -9.65 -3.44
N LEU A 250 9.79 -8.42 -2.95
CA LEU A 250 10.58 -7.32 -3.49
C LEU A 250 12.00 -7.30 -2.91
N ALA A 251 12.13 -7.71 -1.65
CA ALA A 251 13.41 -7.82 -0.96
C ALA A 251 13.47 -9.14 -0.17
N ASP A 252 14.68 -9.66 0.01
CA ASP A 252 14.92 -10.83 0.85
C ASP A 252 14.87 -10.44 2.34
N VAL A 253 14.36 -11.35 3.19
CA VAL A 253 14.47 -11.21 4.65
C VAL A 253 15.93 -11.40 5.02
N ARG A 254 16.56 -10.34 5.55
CA ARG A 254 17.89 -10.44 6.16
C ARG A 254 17.75 -10.60 7.66
#